data_a1d1e593ee2195b1be9ce20d78a19c6f
#
_entry.id   a1d1e593ee2195b1be9ce20d78a19c6f
#
_cell.length_a   1.000
_cell.length_b   1.000
_cell.length_c   1.000
_cell.angle_alpha   90.00
_cell.angle_beta   90.00
_cell.angle_gamma   90.00
#
_symmetry.space_group_name_H-M   'P 1'
#
loop_
_entity.id
_entity.type
_entity.pdbx_description
1 polymer ?
#
loop_
_entity_poly.entity_id
_entity_poly.type
_entity_poly.pdbx_seq_one_letter_code
_entity_poly.pdbx_strand_id
1 'polypeptide(L)'
;LHLSLRRQRQMCIRDRIVTALQEMGFENINQSKVSRMLSRFGAVRTRNAKMEMVYCLPVELGVPTTSSPLKNLVLDVDHNGALVVIHTSPGAAQLIARLLDSLGKAEGILGTIAGDDTIFITPTSDTDIEELYLSALELFEQTP
;
A
#
# COMPACT_ATOMS: atom_id res chain seq x y z
N LEU A 1 -23.65 32.46 -3.56
CA LEU A 1 -22.82 32.40 -2.31
C LEU A 1 -22.42 30.95 -1.94
N HIS A 2 -23.32 29.96 -2.08
CA HIS A 2 -23.01 28.56 -1.76
C HIS A 2 -22.01 27.90 -2.71
N LEU A 3 -21.97 28.27 -3.99
CA LEU A 3 -21.02 27.76 -4.99
C LEU A 3 -19.58 28.28 -4.75
N SER A 4 -19.45 29.50 -4.23
CA SER A 4 -18.14 30.08 -3.92
C SER A 4 -17.50 29.41 -2.68
N LEU A 5 -18.32 29.10 -1.66
CA LEU A 5 -17.85 28.40 -0.45
C LEU A 5 -17.44 26.93 -0.73
N ARG A 6 -18.15 26.24 -1.63
CA ARG A 6 -17.74 24.90 -2.09
C ARG A 6 -16.44 24.93 -2.89
N ARG A 7 -16.26 25.94 -3.74
CA ARG A 7 -15.02 26.15 -4.50
C ARG A 7 -13.86 26.51 -3.55
N GLN A 8 -14.09 27.35 -2.55
CA GLN A 8 -13.09 27.69 -1.54
C GLN A 8 -12.69 26.50 -0.67
N ARG A 9 -13.62 25.61 -0.29
CA ARG A 9 -13.30 24.38 0.43
C ARG A 9 -12.50 23.36 -0.40
N GLN A 10 -12.75 23.27 -1.70
CA GLN A 10 -11.97 22.40 -2.60
C GLN A 10 -10.58 22.97 -2.91
N MET A 11 -10.42 24.29 -2.99
CA MET A 11 -9.12 24.95 -3.11
C MET A 11 -8.31 24.84 -1.81
N CYS A 12 -8.96 24.80 -0.65
CA CYS A 12 -8.34 24.82 0.65
C CYS A 12 -7.37 23.66 0.91
N ILE A 13 -7.61 22.46 0.35
CA ILE A 13 -6.71 21.29 0.53
C ILE A 13 -5.40 21.49 -0.21
N ARG A 14 -5.44 21.93 -1.46
CA ARG A 14 -4.23 22.22 -2.25
C ARG A 14 -3.43 23.37 -1.65
N ASP A 15 -4.11 24.41 -1.19
CA ASP A 15 -3.49 25.56 -0.51
C ASP A 15 -2.84 25.15 0.80
N ARG A 16 -3.45 24.26 1.57
CA ARG A 16 -2.83 23.68 2.78
C ARG A 16 -1.56 22.90 2.48
N ILE A 17 -1.55 22.13 1.40
CA ILE A 17 -0.36 21.40 0.95
C ILE A 17 0.73 22.39 0.53
N VAL A 18 0.38 23.45 -0.22
CA VAL A 18 1.32 24.51 -0.59
C VAL A 18 1.91 25.16 0.67
N THR A 19 1.09 25.56 1.62
CA THR A 19 1.53 26.19 2.88
C THR A 19 2.45 25.26 3.67
N ALA A 20 2.07 23.99 3.84
CA ALA A 20 2.88 23.00 4.55
C ALA A 20 4.25 22.79 3.89
N LEU A 21 4.30 22.71 2.55
CA LEU A 21 5.56 22.57 1.82
C LEU A 21 6.42 23.82 1.89
N GLN A 22 5.82 25.02 1.88
CA GLN A 22 6.54 26.28 2.08
C GLN A 22 7.17 26.35 3.47
N GLU A 23 6.45 25.92 4.50
CA GLU A 23 6.97 25.83 5.89
C GLU A 23 8.13 24.83 6.01
N MET A 24 8.16 23.78 5.16
CA MET A 24 9.25 22.82 5.08
C MET A 24 10.47 23.32 4.26
N GLY A 25 10.44 24.55 3.73
CA GLY A 25 11.54 25.16 3.00
C GLY A 25 11.44 25.12 1.46
N PHE A 26 10.33 24.63 0.91
CA PHE A 26 10.09 24.63 -0.54
C PHE A 26 9.43 25.94 -1.00
N GLU A 27 10.20 27.02 -1.07
CA GLU A 27 9.68 28.37 -1.31
C GLU A 27 9.03 28.56 -2.70
N ASN A 28 9.47 27.82 -3.72
CA ASN A 28 8.99 27.93 -5.09
C ASN A 28 7.79 27.01 -5.41
N ILE A 29 7.10 26.51 -4.41
CA ILE A 29 5.93 25.67 -4.61
C ILE A 29 4.67 26.55 -4.79
N ASN A 30 3.81 26.13 -5.72
CA ASN A 30 2.52 26.76 -5.94
C ASN A 30 1.45 25.70 -6.20
N GLN A 31 0.17 26.12 -6.26
CA GLN A 31 -0.96 25.22 -6.45
C GLN A 31 -0.86 24.38 -7.73
N SER A 32 -0.35 24.96 -8.83
CA SER A 32 -0.18 24.24 -10.09
C SER A 32 0.88 23.14 -9.99
N LYS A 33 1.98 23.40 -9.31
CA LYS A 33 3.03 22.40 -9.05
C LYS A 33 2.52 21.29 -8.16
N VAL A 34 1.79 21.61 -7.10
CA VAL A 34 1.16 20.62 -6.22
C VAL A 34 0.17 19.76 -7.00
N SER A 35 -0.66 20.35 -7.86
CA SER A 35 -1.60 19.62 -8.69
C SER A 35 -0.92 18.62 -9.62
N ARG A 36 0.19 19.03 -10.26
CA ARG A 36 0.99 18.14 -11.12
C ARG A 36 1.67 17.02 -10.33
N MET A 37 2.19 17.33 -9.15
CA MET A 37 2.79 16.33 -8.26
C MET A 37 1.77 15.29 -7.82
N LEU A 38 0.60 15.71 -7.38
CA LEU A 38 -0.49 14.80 -7.00
C LEU A 38 -0.88 13.88 -8.16
N SER A 39 -1.01 14.41 -9.37
CA SER A 39 -1.30 13.62 -10.58
C SER A 39 -0.15 12.66 -10.90
N ARG A 40 1.09 13.10 -10.79
CA ARG A 40 2.28 12.28 -11.07
C ARG A 40 2.43 11.13 -10.09
N PHE A 41 2.12 11.34 -8.83
CA PHE A 41 2.11 10.29 -7.80
C PHE A 41 0.83 9.44 -7.81
N GLY A 42 -0.10 9.72 -8.71
CA GLY A 42 -1.35 9.00 -8.84
C GLY A 42 -2.31 9.23 -7.68
N ALA A 43 -2.19 10.36 -6.98
CA ALA A 43 -3.08 10.68 -5.87
C ALA A 43 -4.53 10.77 -6.33
N VAL A 44 -5.41 10.08 -5.63
CA VAL A 44 -6.83 9.98 -5.92
C VAL A 44 -7.62 10.83 -4.93
N ARG A 45 -8.63 11.53 -5.42
CA ARG A 45 -9.59 12.25 -4.57
C ARG A 45 -10.63 11.27 -4.04
N THR A 46 -10.74 11.19 -2.74
CA THR A 46 -11.74 10.34 -2.08
C THR A 46 -12.37 11.10 -0.91
N ARG A 47 -13.43 10.53 -0.35
CA ARG A 47 -14.05 11.07 0.86
C ARG A 47 -13.61 10.27 2.07
N ASN A 48 -13.24 10.96 3.13
CA ASN A 48 -12.95 10.33 4.42
C ASN A 48 -14.25 9.97 5.17
N ALA A 49 -14.10 9.37 6.34
CA ALA A 49 -15.24 9.01 7.19
C ALA A 49 -16.11 10.21 7.62
N LYS A 50 -15.55 11.42 7.59
CA LYS A 50 -16.26 12.69 7.89
C LYS A 50 -16.91 13.31 6.64
N MET A 51 -16.93 12.59 5.51
CA MET A 51 -17.44 13.05 4.22
C MET A 51 -16.68 14.26 3.64
N GLU A 52 -15.48 14.54 4.12
CA GLU A 52 -14.58 15.55 3.56
C GLU A 52 -13.77 15.00 2.40
N MET A 53 -13.57 15.83 1.36
CA MET A 53 -12.71 15.46 0.23
C MET A 53 -11.24 15.51 0.65
N VAL A 54 -10.57 14.39 0.49
CA VAL A 54 -9.13 14.25 0.78
C VAL A 54 -8.41 13.65 -0.43
N TYR A 55 -7.10 13.87 -0.50
CA TYR A 55 -6.24 13.17 -1.44
C TYR A 55 -5.59 11.99 -0.75
N CYS A 56 -5.71 10.81 -1.35
CA CYS A 56 -5.02 9.60 -0.91
C CYS A 56 -3.97 9.21 -1.96
N LEU A 57 -2.77 8.92 -1.51
CA LEU A 57 -1.76 8.31 -2.36
C LEU A 57 -2.09 6.84 -2.60
N PRO A 58 -1.73 6.25 -3.76
CA PRO A 58 -1.94 4.83 -4.00
C PRO A 58 -1.28 3.93 -2.95
N VAL A 59 -0.20 4.41 -2.35
CA VAL A 59 0.48 3.72 -1.24
C VAL A 59 -0.40 3.64 0.01
N GLU A 60 -1.17 4.69 0.32
CA GLU A 60 -2.10 4.70 1.46
C GLU A 60 -3.35 3.86 1.19
N LEU A 61 -3.76 3.74 -0.08
CA LEU A 61 -4.86 2.90 -0.53
C LEU A 61 -4.46 1.44 -0.72
N GLY A 62 -3.15 1.16 -0.83
CA GLY A 62 -2.65 -0.08 -1.36
C GLY A 62 -1.70 -0.89 -0.49
N VAL A 63 -1.25 -0.38 0.66
CA VAL A 63 -0.45 -1.16 1.60
C VAL A 63 -1.28 -1.44 2.84
N PRO A 64 -1.86 -2.64 2.93
CA PRO A 64 -2.52 -3.07 4.15
C PRO A 64 -1.47 -3.19 5.25
N THR A 65 -1.82 -2.75 6.44
CA THR A 65 -0.99 -2.99 7.62
C THR A 65 -1.28 -4.38 8.18
N THR A 66 -0.27 -5.04 8.73
CA THR A 66 -0.40 -6.36 9.36
C THR A 66 -1.37 -6.38 10.55
N SER A 67 -1.75 -5.21 11.08
CA SER A 67 -2.77 -5.05 12.10
C SER A 67 -4.21 -5.11 11.55
N SER A 68 -4.38 -5.14 10.22
CA SER A 68 -5.71 -5.23 9.61
C SER A 68 -6.18 -6.68 9.50
N PRO A 69 -7.49 -6.92 9.30
CA PRO A 69 -8.04 -8.27 9.16
C PRO A 69 -7.52 -9.06 7.95
N LEU A 70 -6.48 -8.60 7.29
CA LEU A 70 -5.88 -9.25 6.12
C LEU A 70 -5.27 -10.60 6.42
N LYS A 71 -4.72 -10.79 7.63
CA LYS A 71 -4.25 -12.11 8.04
C LYS A 71 -5.35 -13.17 8.01
N ASN A 72 -6.61 -12.77 8.21
CA ASN A 72 -7.75 -13.68 8.13
C ASN A 72 -8.09 -14.08 6.68
N LEU A 73 -7.53 -13.37 5.68
CA LEU A 73 -7.70 -13.71 4.27
C LEU A 73 -6.67 -14.73 3.79
N VAL A 74 -5.62 -14.99 4.55
CA VAL A 74 -4.64 -16.06 4.29
C VAL A 74 -5.18 -17.34 4.85
N LEU A 75 -5.33 -18.34 3.98
CA LEU A 75 -5.88 -19.66 4.33
C LEU A 75 -4.79 -20.67 4.64
N ASP A 76 -3.69 -20.61 3.89
CA ASP A 76 -2.60 -21.57 4.00
C ASP A 76 -1.29 -20.96 3.47
N VAL A 77 -0.17 -21.38 4.04
CA VAL A 77 1.18 -21.03 3.61
C VAL A 77 2.01 -22.30 3.56
N ASP A 78 2.63 -22.56 2.42
CA ASP A 78 3.48 -23.73 2.20
C ASP A 78 4.68 -23.38 1.31
N HIS A 79 5.61 -24.28 1.13
CA HIS A 79 6.74 -24.13 0.20
C HIS A 79 7.15 -25.46 -0.42
N ASN A 80 7.80 -25.40 -1.59
CA ASN A 80 8.31 -26.58 -2.29
C ASN A 80 9.83 -26.67 -2.30
N GLY A 81 10.51 -25.92 -1.46
CA GLY A 81 11.96 -25.81 -1.43
C GLY A 81 12.55 -24.74 -2.37
N ALA A 82 11.75 -24.17 -3.26
CA ALA A 82 12.16 -23.13 -4.20
C ALA A 82 11.30 -21.86 -4.11
N LEU A 83 10.01 -22.03 -3.88
CA LEU A 83 9.01 -20.98 -3.76
C LEU A 83 8.17 -21.15 -2.52
N VAL A 84 7.80 -20.06 -1.89
CA VAL A 84 6.70 -20.04 -0.90
C VAL A 84 5.40 -19.78 -1.64
N VAL A 85 4.38 -20.55 -1.29
CA VAL A 85 3.05 -20.46 -1.87
C VAL A 85 2.06 -20.10 -0.78
N ILE A 86 1.31 -19.02 -1.00
CA ILE A 86 0.25 -18.57 -0.10
C ILE A 86 -1.10 -18.75 -0.79
N HIS A 87 -2.00 -19.45 -0.14
CA HIS A 87 -3.40 -19.54 -0.55
C HIS A 87 -4.24 -18.53 0.24
N THR A 88 -5.09 -17.81 -0.46
CA THR A 88 -5.93 -16.76 0.12
C THR A 88 -7.40 -17.00 -0.19
N SER A 89 -8.25 -16.22 0.46
CA SER A 89 -9.64 -16.10 0.02
C SER A 89 -9.71 -15.58 -1.41
N PRO A 90 -10.71 -15.97 -2.23
CA PRO A 90 -10.86 -15.50 -3.60
C PRO A 90 -10.82 -13.96 -3.69
N GLY A 91 -10.05 -13.44 -4.65
CA GLY A 91 -9.88 -12.01 -4.87
C GLY A 91 -8.89 -11.30 -3.94
N ALA A 92 -8.36 -11.97 -2.91
CA ALA A 92 -7.49 -11.35 -1.91
C ALA A 92 -5.99 -11.43 -2.24
N ALA A 93 -5.58 -12.28 -3.16
CA ALA A 93 -4.16 -12.55 -3.43
C ALA A 93 -3.38 -11.31 -3.83
N GLN A 94 -3.90 -10.46 -4.70
CA GLN A 94 -3.21 -9.24 -5.12
C GLN A 94 -3.01 -8.23 -3.99
N LEU A 95 -3.97 -8.13 -3.08
CA LEU A 95 -3.88 -7.24 -1.93
C LEU A 95 -2.77 -7.68 -0.97
N ILE A 96 -2.70 -8.98 -0.69
CA ILE A 96 -1.67 -9.58 0.17
C ILE A 96 -0.30 -9.52 -0.51
N ALA A 97 -0.22 -9.75 -1.81
CA ALA A 97 1.02 -9.63 -2.57
C ALA A 97 1.61 -8.22 -2.51
N ARG A 98 0.78 -7.18 -2.54
CA ARG A 98 1.23 -5.79 -2.37
C ARG A 98 1.83 -5.53 -0.99
N LEU A 99 1.27 -6.14 0.06
CA LEU A 99 1.86 -6.09 1.39
C LEU A 99 3.26 -6.73 1.37
N LEU A 100 3.40 -7.90 0.80
CA LEU A 100 4.67 -8.62 0.70
C LEU A 100 5.70 -7.84 -0.13
N ASP A 101 5.29 -7.28 -1.25
CA ASP A 101 6.16 -6.42 -2.09
C ASP A 101 6.64 -5.17 -1.35
N SER A 102 5.83 -4.64 -0.44
CA SER A 102 6.24 -3.49 0.40
C SER A 102 7.33 -3.83 1.40
N LEU A 103 7.40 -5.08 1.85
CA LEU A 103 8.46 -5.59 2.71
C LEU A 103 9.76 -5.81 1.91
N GLY A 104 9.64 -6.36 0.73
CA GLY A 104 10.69 -6.46 -0.27
C GLY A 104 11.94 -7.22 0.19
N LYS A 105 13.08 -6.83 -0.40
CA LYS A 105 14.37 -7.52 -0.19
C LYS A 105 14.88 -7.47 1.25
N ALA A 106 14.47 -6.49 2.04
CA ALA A 106 14.85 -6.38 3.45
C ALA A 106 14.35 -7.58 4.27
N GLU A 107 13.20 -8.14 3.88
CA GLU A 107 12.61 -9.33 4.50
C GLU A 107 12.86 -10.60 3.67
N GLY A 108 13.83 -10.57 2.76
CA GLY A 108 14.23 -11.73 1.97
C GLY A 108 13.32 -12.03 0.78
N ILE A 109 12.43 -11.13 0.39
CA ILE A 109 11.52 -11.28 -0.73
C ILE A 109 12.14 -10.68 -1.99
N LEU A 110 12.43 -11.50 -3.00
CA LEU A 110 12.89 -11.03 -4.30
C LEU A 110 11.74 -10.45 -5.13
N GLY A 111 10.60 -11.11 -5.08
CA GLY A 111 9.38 -10.68 -5.76
C GLY A 111 8.23 -11.63 -5.54
N THR A 112 7.04 -11.19 -5.93
CA THR A 112 5.80 -11.96 -5.84
C THR A 112 5.06 -11.99 -7.17
N ILE A 113 4.31 -13.07 -7.40
CA ILE A 113 3.30 -13.17 -8.47
C ILE A 113 2.00 -13.62 -7.82
N ALA A 114 0.93 -12.86 -8.03
CA ALA A 114 -0.38 -13.13 -7.46
C ALA A 114 -1.42 -13.40 -8.55
N GLY A 115 -2.13 -14.51 -8.40
CA GLY A 115 -3.37 -14.79 -9.10
C GLY A 115 -4.59 -14.20 -8.40
N ASP A 116 -5.69 -14.90 -8.42
CA ASP A 116 -6.93 -14.53 -7.72
C ASP A 116 -6.87 -14.92 -6.22
N ASP A 117 -6.42 -16.13 -5.92
CA ASP A 117 -6.41 -16.75 -4.59
C ASP A 117 -5.07 -17.39 -4.22
N THR A 118 -4.04 -17.24 -5.04
CA THR A 118 -2.74 -17.87 -4.86
C THR A 118 -1.62 -16.89 -5.16
N ILE A 119 -0.58 -16.88 -4.30
CA ILE A 119 0.60 -16.05 -4.43
C ILE A 119 1.85 -16.91 -4.43
N PHE A 120 2.76 -16.68 -5.38
CA PHE A 120 4.10 -17.25 -5.37
C PHE A 120 5.10 -16.18 -4.91
N ILE A 121 5.93 -16.55 -3.95
CA ILE A 121 6.99 -15.68 -3.41
C ILE A 121 8.34 -16.30 -3.71
N THR A 122 9.21 -15.53 -4.31
CA THR A 122 10.60 -15.92 -4.56
C THR A 122 11.51 -15.33 -3.49
N PRO A 123 12.37 -16.14 -2.83
CA PRO A 123 13.39 -15.63 -1.93
C PRO A 123 14.49 -14.87 -2.69
N THR A 124 15.20 -14.00 -2.01
CA THR A 124 16.46 -13.46 -2.50
C THR A 124 17.52 -14.55 -2.49
N SER A 125 18.62 -14.35 -3.24
CA SER A 125 19.73 -15.31 -3.29
C SER A 125 20.37 -15.63 -1.93
N ASP A 126 20.24 -14.70 -0.99
CA ASP A 126 20.88 -14.76 0.32
C ASP A 126 19.92 -15.25 1.42
N THR A 127 18.66 -15.50 1.06
CA THR A 127 17.61 -15.94 1.99
C THR A 127 17.28 -17.41 1.75
N ASP A 128 17.34 -18.20 2.81
CA ASP A 128 16.90 -19.58 2.77
C ASP A 128 15.36 -19.67 2.66
N ILE A 129 14.87 -20.64 1.90
CA ILE A 129 13.42 -20.81 1.70
C ILE A 129 12.69 -21.13 2.99
N GLU A 130 13.30 -21.87 3.91
CA GLU A 130 12.75 -22.16 5.23
C GLU A 130 12.59 -20.92 6.07
N GLU A 131 13.58 -20.01 6.05
CA GLU A 131 13.51 -18.73 6.74
C GLU A 131 12.37 -17.85 6.19
N LEU A 132 12.26 -17.78 4.88
CA LEU A 132 11.18 -17.03 4.22
C LEU A 132 9.81 -17.62 4.55
N TYR A 133 9.68 -18.94 4.56
CA TYR A 133 8.47 -19.65 4.92
C TYR A 133 8.06 -19.35 6.38
N LEU A 134 9.00 -19.47 7.32
CA LEU A 134 8.73 -19.17 8.73
C LEU A 134 8.35 -17.71 8.96
N SER A 135 9.02 -16.78 8.27
CA SER A 135 8.66 -15.36 8.31
C SER A 135 7.26 -15.09 7.78
N ALA A 136 6.85 -15.79 6.71
CA ALA A 136 5.50 -15.68 6.18
C ALA A 136 4.44 -16.24 7.14
N LEU A 137 4.72 -17.37 7.78
CA LEU A 137 3.83 -17.92 8.81
C LEU A 137 3.66 -16.95 9.98
N GLU A 138 4.75 -16.37 10.46
CA GLU A 138 4.72 -15.41 11.57
C GLU A 138 3.94 -14.15 11.17
N LEU A 139 4.19 -13.61 9.98
CA LEU A 139 3.53 -12.41 9.47
C LEU A 139 2.00 -12.55 9.44
N PHE A 140 1.50 -13.71 9.05
CA PHE A 140 0.06 -13.98 8.95
C PHE A 140 -0.48 -14.79 10.14
N GLU A 141 0.30 -14.98 11.18
CA GLU A 141 -0.06 -15.74 12.38
C GLU A 141 -0.59 -17.15 12.04
N GLN A 142 -0.02 -17.78 11.03
CA GLN A 142 -0.34 -19.16 10.66
C GLN A 142 0.52 -20.14 11.48
N THR A 143 -0.06 -21.27 11.80
CA THR A 143 0.69 -22.39 12.41
C THR A 143 1.19 -23.33 11.32
N PRO A 144 2.40 -23.87 11.45
CA PRO A 144 2.93 -24.83 10.49
C PRO A 144 2.13 -26.13 10.40
#